data_194c9b53f5183310f2916ffee3485e39
#
_entry.id   194c9b53f5183310f2916ffee3485e39
#
_cell.length_a   1.000
_cell.length_b   1.000
_cell.length_c   1.000
_cell.angle_alpha   90.00
_cell.angle_beta   90.00
_cell.angle_gamma   90.00
#
_symmetry.space_group_name_H-M   'P 1'
#
loop_
_entity.id
_entity.type
_entity.pdbx_description
1 polymer ?
#
loop_
_entity_poly.entity_id
_entity_poly.type
_entity_poly.pdbx_seq_one_letter_code
_entity_poly.pdbx_strand_id
1 'polypeptide(L)'
;ADVTESARSLLSLQETCKENGAELYFVLTPQKISKYDPELPTGVQDNYNPMADAFLAQLGGQVHCTDLRQVIHENGISQYNFFFKTDHHWTPEGAFWCWGQVAQILKSEYGFVFDDAITNLNNYTVTTYPNCFLGSQGKRVGTVYAGLDDFSVITPNYAADFTLTVPDKGIDRSGDYVNTLLVPEMFEKKDLYTDNPYAGYIGGDYGLCHIVNHQPPNDKRVLLVRDSFACAFTPYLAQACAELDTIDKRAFPQTIASYIEETKPDLVLFLYNAAEMPAAENFQ
;
A
#
# COMPACT_ATOMS: atom_id res chain seq x y z
N ALA A 1 -20.61 -7.66 -5.94
CA ALA A 1 -21.01 -6.44 -5.22
C ALA A 1 -21.21 -5.31 -6.21
N ASP A 2 -22.09 -4.36 -5.89
CA ASP A 2 -22.26 -3.13 -6.66
C ASP A 2 -21.14 -2.15 -6.26
N VAL A 3 -20.47 -1.58 -7.25
CA VAL A 3 -19.36 -0.63 -7.08
C VAL A 3 -19.69 0.76 -7.66
N THR A 4 -20.95 0.99 -8.02
CA THR A 4 -21.39 2.20 -8.71
C THR A 4 -21.22 3.45 -7.84
N GLU A 5 -21.61 3.38 -6.57
CA GLU A 5 -21.45 4.51 -5.64
C GLU A 5 -19.98 4.82 -5.36
N SER A 6 -19.16 3.79 -5.22
CA SER A 6 -17.71 3.95 -4.99
C SER A 6 -17.02 4.61 -6.18
N ALA A 7 -17.34 4.19 -7.41
CA ALA A 7 -16.81 4.82 -8.61
C ALA A 7 -17.27 6.28 -8.73
N ARG A 8 -18.54 6.57 -8.42
CA ARG A 8 -19.08 7.94 -8.40
C ARG A 8 -18.37 8.81 -7.34
N SER A 9 -18.15 8.26 -6.15
CA SER A 9 -17.43 8.96 -5.07
C SER A 9 -16.01 9.32 -5.49
N LEU A 10 -15.28 8.39 -6.12
CA LEU A 10 -13.92 8.67 -6.60
C LEU A 10 -13.89 9.72 -7.72
N LEU A 11 -14.87 9.69 -8.64
CA LEU A 11 -15.00 10.71 -9.68
C LEU A 11 -15.31 12.09 -9.09
N SER A 12 -16.17 12.16 -8.06
CA SER A 12 -16.43 13.40 -7.32
C SER A 12 -15.18 13.91 -6.60
N LEU A 13 -14.43 13.01 -6.00
CA LEU A 13 -13.19 13.35 -5.31
C LEU A 13 -12.12 13.89 -6.26
N GLN A 14 -12.09 13.41 -7.51
CA GLN A 14 -11.20 13.98 -8.54
C GLN A 14 -11.50 15.45 -8.83
N GLU A 15 -12.76 15.84 -8.84
CA GLU A 15 -13.11 17.26 -8.99
C GLU A 15 -12.66 18.08 -7.78
N THR A 16 -12.86 17.57 -6.56
CA THR A 16 -12.32 18.19 -5.34
C THR A 16 -10.80 18.35 -5.41
N CYS A 17 -10.07 17.33 -5.89
CA CYS A 17 -8.62 17.42 -6.09
C CYS A 17 -8.27 18.58 -7.04
N LYS A 18 -8.90 18.65 -8.21
CA LYS A 18 -8.66 19.71 -9.20
C LYS A 18 -8.93 21.11 -8.65
N GLU A 19 -10.04 21.29 -7.91
CA GLU A 19 -10.39 22.56 -7.28
C GLU A 19 -9.37 23.03 -6.24
N ASN A 20 -8.64 22.09 -5.63
CA ASN A 20 -7.61 22.36 -4.62
C ASN A 20 -6.17 22.26 -5.16
N GLY A 21 -5.99 22.12 -6.47
CA GLY A 21 -4.67 22.07 -7.11
C GLY A 21 -3.94 20.76 -6.95
N ALA A 22 -4.65 19.70 -6.54
CA ALA A 22 -4.13 18.35 -6.40
C ALA A 22 -4.43 17.51 -7.64
N GLU A 23 -3.56 16.54 -7.93
CA GLU A 23 -3.83 15.47 -8.88
C GLU A 23 -4.34 14.22 -8.16
N LEU A 24 -5.11 13.38 -8.85
CA LEU A 24 -5.59 12.11 -8.34
C LEU A 24 -4.98 10.96 -9.13
N TYR A 25 -4.46 9.97 -8.42
CA TYR A 25 -3.92 8.74 -9.00
C TYR A 25 -4.43 7.53 -8.24
N PHE A 26 -5.00 6.56 -8.96
CA PHE A 26 -5.53 5.33 -8.38
C PHE A 26 -4.66 4.14 -8.75
N VAL A 27 -4.18 3.41 -7.75
CA VAL A 27 -3.42 2.16 -7.91
C VAL A 27 -4.23 1.01 -7.35
N LEU A 28 -4.62 0.09 -8.23
CA LEU A 28 -5.25 -1.15 -7.86
C LEU A 28 -4.19 -2.20 -7.56
N THR A 29 -4.11 -2.63 -6.30
CA THR A 29 -3.23 -3.74 -5.91
C THR A 29 -3.82 -5.09 -6.34
N PRO A 30 -2.97 -6.10 -6.63
CA PRO A 30 -3.46 -7.43 -6.93
C PRO A 30 -4.12 -8.07 -5.70
N GLN A 31 -5.06 -8.96 -5.94
CA GLN A 31 -5.54 -9.93 -4.95
C GLN A 31 -4.69 -11.19 -5.03
N LYS A 32 -4.76 -12.04 -4.00
CA LYS A 32 -4.00 -13.30 -4.00
C LYS A 32 -4.36 -14.21 -5.19
N ILE A 33 -5.63 -14.19 -5.62
CA ILE A 33 -6.07 -14.93 -6.81
C ILE A 33 -5.74 -14.11 -8.05
N SER A 34 -4.94 -14.68 -8.95
CA SER A 34 -4.61 -14.03 -10.22
C SER A 34 -5.83 -13.93 -11.12
N LYS A 35 -6.01 -12.76 -11.76
CA LYS A 35 -7.03 -12.57 -12.80
C LYS A 35 -6.70 -13.37 -14.06
N TYR A 36 -5.42 -13.46 -14.42
CA TYR A 36 -4.96 -13.99 -15.70
C TYR A 36 -4.60 -15.49 -15.64
N ASP A 37 -4.27 -15.98 -14.45
CA ASP A 37 -3.91 -17.37 -14.21
C ASP A 37 -4.48 -17.81 -12.84
N PRO A 38 -5.80 -17.99 -12.74
CA PRO A 38 -6.45 -18.29 -11.46
C PRO A 38 -6.20 -19.74 -11.03
N GLU A 39 -5.61 -19.89 -9.84
CA GLU A 39 -5.46 -21.19 -9.16
C GLU A 39 -6.57 -21.33 -8.10
N LEU A 40 -7.75 -21.77 -8.52
CA LEU A 40 -8.90 -21.93 -7.64
C LEU A 40 -9.25 -23.41 -7.45
N PRO A 41 -9.55 -23.84 -6.21
CA PRO A 41 -10.15 -25.14 -5.97
C PRO A 41 -11.51 -25.25 -6.67
N THR A 42 -11.89 -26.49 -7.03
CA THR A 42 -13.19 -26.76 -7.66
C THR A 42 -14.34 -26.23 -6.79
N GLY A 43 -15.22 -25.44 -7.40
CA GLY A 43 -16.39 -24.85 -6.74
C GLY A 43 -16.12 -23.52 -6.02
N VAL A 44 -14.90 -23.05 -5.96
CA VAL A 44 -14.56 -21.72 -5.47
C VAL A 44 -14.64 -20.71 -6.62
N GLN A 45 -15.26 -19.56 -6.38
CA GLN A 45 -15.38 -18.49 -7.35
C GLN A 45 -14.54 -17.29 -6.94
N ASP A 46 -13.93 -16.64 -7.93
CA ASP A 46 -13.31 -15.35 -7.76
C ASP A 46 -14.38 -14.24 -7.89
N ASN A 47 -14.61 -13.53 -6.82
CA ASN A 47 -15.54 -12.40 -6.79
C ASN A 47 -14.82 -11.05 -6.85
N TYR A 48 -13.52 -11.02 -6.56
CA TYR A 48 -12.77 -9.77 -6.45
C TYR A 48 -12.29 -9.23 -7.79
N ASN A 49 -11.72 -10.07 -8.64
CA ASN A 49 -11.25 -9.61 -9.95
C ASN A 49 -12.37 -9.08 -10.84
N PRO A 50 -13.54 -9.75 -10.98
CA PRO A 50 -14.67 -9.18 -11.72
C PRO A 50 -15.20 -7.88 -11.12
N MET A 51 -15.19 -7.73 -9.80
CA MET A 51 -15.60 -6.51 -9.12
C MET A 51 -14.64 -5.35 -9.39
N ALA A 52 -13.33 -5.61 -9.34
CA ALA A 52 -12.32 -4.62 -9.70
C ALA A 52 -12.44 -4.18 -11.17
N ASP A 53 -12.69 -5.13 -12.08
CA ASP A 53 -12.91 -4.81 -13.49
C ASP A 53 -14.16 -3.94 -13.69
N ALA A 54 -15.24 -4.23 -12.98
CA ALA A 54 -16.45 -3.40 -13.02
C ALA A 54 -16.21 -1.99 -12.48
N PHE A 55 -15.44 -1.86 -11.41
CA PHE A 55 -15.07 -0.56 -10.85
C PHE A 55 -14.24 0.27 -11.84
N LEU A 56 -13.17 -0.29 -12.38
CA LEU A 56 -12.33 0.40 -13.37
C LEU A 56 -13.11 0.78 -14.63
N ALA A 57 -14.03 -0.09 -15.08
CA ALA A 57 -14.88 0.19 -16.23
C ALA A 57 -15.81 1.40 -15.98
N GLN A 58 -16.34 1.54 -14.76
CA GLN A 58 -17.19 2.68 -14.40
C GLN A 58 -16.43 4.00 -14.27
N LEU A 59 -15.14 3.97 -13.97
CA LEU A 59 -14.29 5.17 -14.02
C LEU A 59 -14.08 5.67 -15.46
N GLY A 60 -14.24 4.81 -16.45
CA GLY A 60 -14.27 5.18 -17.87
C GLY A 60 -13.02 5.91 -18.37
N GLY A 61 -11.87 5.70 -17.74
CA GLY A 61 -10.63 6.39 -18.07
C GLY A 61 -10.56 7.86 -17.62
N GLN A 62 -11.53 8.34 -16.84
CA GLN A 62 -11.54 9.71 -16.33
C GLN A 62 -10.54 9.91 -15.18
N VAL A 63 -10.26 8.85 -14.41
CA VAL A 63 -9.23 8.81 -13.38
C VAL A 63 -8.04 8.07 -13.94
N HIS A 64 -6.83 8.60 -13.74
CA HIS A 64 -5.59 7.87 -14.04
C HIS A 64 -5.46 6.68 -13.09
N CYS A 65 -5.50 5.48 -13.66
CA CYS A 65 -5.46 4.22 -12.92
C CYS A 65 -4.29 3.35 -13.38
N THR A 66 -3.60 2.73 -12.43
CA THR A 66 -2.68 1.63 -12.69
C THR A 66 -3.26 0.35 -12.10
N ASP A 67 -3.54 -0.61 -12.95
CA ASP A 67 -3.93 -1.96 -12.55
C ASP A 67 -2.67 -2.84 -12.43
N LEU A 68 -2.19 -3.02 -11.20
CA LEU A 68 -0.98 -3.82 -10.96
C LEU A 68 -1.16 -5.30 -11.31
N ARG A 69 -2.39 -5.82 -11.39
CA ARG A 69 -2.66 -7.18 -11.89
C ARG A 69 -2.21 -7.32 -13.35
N GLN A 70 -2.54 -6.31 -14.16
CA GLN A 70 -2.14 -6.25 -15.57
C GLN A 70 -0.63 -6.04 -15.70
N VAL A 71 -0.05 -5.12 -14.92
CA VAL A 71 1.39 -4.82 -14.97
C VAL A 71 2.21 -6.08 -14.63
N ILE A 72 1.84 -6.82 -13.61
CA ILE A 72 2.50 -8.09 -13.23
C ILE A 72 2.42 -9.10 -14.37
N HIS A 73 1.23 -9.28 -14.96
CA HIS A 73 1.01 -10.19 -16.07
C HIS A 73 1.84 -9.84 -17.31
N GLU A 74 1.83 -8.57 -17.71
CA GLU A 74 2.58 -8.08 -18.87
C GLU A 74 4.10 -8.22 -18.72
N ASN A 75 4.60 -8.24 -17.48
CA ASN A 75 6.01 -8.52 -17.19
C ASN A 75 6.33 -10.03 -17.11
N GLY A 76 5.36 -10.91 -17.37
CA GLY A 76 5.56 -12.35 -17.37
C GLY A 76 5.84 -12.95 -15.98
N ILE A 77 5.42 -12.26 -14.92
CA ILE A 77 5.65 -12.67 -13.53
C ILE A 77 4.43 -13.42 -13.02
N SER A 78 4.65 -14.55 -12.34
CA SER A 78 3.57 -15.21 -11.61
C SER A 78 3.17 -14.37 -10.41
N GLN A 79 1.91 -13.92 -10.37
CA GLN A 79 1.38 -13.11 -9.27
C GLN A 79 1.52 -13.80 -7.92
N TYR A 80 1.47 -15.14 -7.88
CA TYR A 80 1.59 -15.92 -6.66
C TYR A 80 2.96 -15.79 -5.98
N ASN A 81 4.01 -15.43 -6.72
CA ASN A 81 5.34 -15.15 -6.17
C ASN A 81 5.36 -13.89 -5.29
N PHE A 82 4.35 -13.05 -5.40
CA PHE A 82 4.25 -11.81 -4.63
C PHE A 82 3.44 -11.97 -3.34
N PHE A 83 2.91 -13.14 -3.04
CA PHE A 83 2.03 -13.33 -1.89
C PHE A 83 2.59 -14.32 -0.88
N PHE A 84 2.32 -14.04 0.39
CA PHE A 84 2.52 -15.01 1.45
C PHE A 84 1.62 -16.24 1.23
N LYS A 85 2.11 -17.40 1.59
CA LYS A 85 1.33 -18.64 1.53
C LYS A 85 0.20 -18.64 2.55
N THR A 86 0.47 -18.15 3.76
CA THR A 86 -0.44 -18.20 4.91
C THR A 86 -1.24 -16.91 5.14
N ASP A 87 -1.00 -15.88 4.35
CA ASP A 87 -1.67 -14.58 4.48
C ASP A 87 -2.27 -14.10 3.16
N HIS A 88 -3.17 -13.12 3.24
CA HIS A 88 -3.79 -12.50 2.08
C HIS A 88 -2.99 -11.33 1.51
N HIS A 89 -2.00 -10.83 2.22
CA HIS A 89 -1.16 -9.73 1.75
C HIS A 89 -0.05 -10.20 0.80
N TRP A 90 0.45 -9.28 0.02
CA TRP A 90 1.71 -9.44 -0.69
C TRP A 90 2.90 -9.49 0.28
N THR A 91 4.00 -10.04 -0.20
CA THR A 91 5.27 -10.02 0.53
C THR A 91 5.91 -8.62 0.45
N PRO A 92 6.83 -8.26 1.34
CA PRO A 92 7.61 -7.03 1.22
C PRO A 92 8.34 -6.90 -0.12
N GLU A 93 8.85 -7.99 -0.66
CA GLU A 93 9.48 -8.02 -1.99
C GLU A 93 8.49 -7.72 -3.11
N GLY A 94 7.27 -8.29 -3.02
CA GLY A 94 6.18 -8.00 -3.95
C GLY A 94 5.78 -6.52 -3.90
N ALA A 95 5.63 -5.98 -2.69
CA ALA A 95 5.35 -4.56 -2.47
C ALA A 95 6.47 -3.66 -3.03
N PHE A 96 7.74 -4.04 -2.85
CA PHE A 96 8.88 -3.31 -3.37
C PHE A 96 8.90 -3.30 -4.91
N TRP A 97 8.64 -4.44 -5.53
CA TRP A 97 8.55 -4.51 -6.99
C TRP A 97 7.43 -3.61 -7.53
N CYS A 98 6.25 -3.67 -6.92
CA CYS A 98 5.11 -2.81 -7.26
C CYS A 98 5.42 -1.33 -7.02
N TRP A 99 6.16 -1.00 -5.95
CA TRP A 99 6.68 0.34 -5.73
C TRP A 99 7.50 0.84 -6.94
N GLY A 100 8.40 0.02 -7.46
CA GLY A 100 9.19 0.35 -8.64
C GLY A 100 8.33 0.73 -9.86
N GLN A 101 7.19 0.06 -10.08
CA GLN A 101 6.26 0.37 -11.17
C GLN A 101 5.55 1.72 -10.93
N VAL A 102 5.04 1.93 -9.73
CA VAL A 102 4.39 3.19 -9.35
C VAL A 102 5.37 4.37 -9.39
N ALA A 103 6.58 4.18 -8.92
CA ALA A 103 7.64 5.20 -8.91
C ALA A 103 7.97 5.73 -10.32
N GLN A 104 7.98 4.86 -11.32
CA GLN A 104 8.18 5.28 -12.72
C GLN A 104 7.05 6.21 -13.19
N ILE A 105 5.81 5.91 -12.83
CA ILE A 105 4.64 6.73 -13.18
C ILE A 105 4.68 8.06 -12.43
N LEU A 106 5.08 8.07 -11.16
CA LEU A 106 5.26 9.31 -10.40
C LEU A 106 6.27 10.25 -11.08
N LYS A 107 7.35 9.70 -11.64
CA LYS A 107 8.32 10.49 -12.40
C LYS A 107 7.77 10.99 -13.75
N SER A 108 7.19 10.09 -14.55
CA SER A 108 6.77 10.40 -15.91
C SER A 108 5.51 11.26 -15.99
N GLU A 109 4.55 11.07 -15.07
CA GLU A 109 3.23 11.67 -15.17
C GLU A 109 2.99 12.76 -14.12
N TYR A 110 3.65 12.70 -12.94
CA TYR A 110 3.35 13.58 -11.81
C TYR A 110 4.52 14.50 -11.42
N GLY A 111 5.58 14.53 -12.22
CA GLY A 111 6.71 15.46 -12.03
C GLY A 111 7.52 15.21 -10.77
N PHE A 112 7.53 13.98 -10.24
CA PHE A 112 8.40 13.61 -9.14
C PHE A 112 9.85 13.52 -9.60
N VAL A 113 10.75 14.03 -8.79
CA VAL A 113 12.20 13.92 -9.00
C VAL A 113 12.79 13.22 -7.79
N PHE A 114 13.44 12.10 -7.99
CA PHE A 114 14.18 11.35 -6.98
C PHE A 114 15.21 10.44 -7.63
N ASP A 115 16.22 10.02 -6.85
CA ASP A 115 17.25 9.09 -7.32
C ASP A 115 16.65 7.69 -7.56
N ASP A 116 17.05 7.04 -8.64
CA ASP A 116 16.65 5.66 -8.96
C ASP A 116 17.13 4.63 -7.91
N ALA A 117 18.07 5.02 -7.05
CA ALA A 117 18.51 4.20 -5.94
C ALA A 117 17.36 3.70 -5.06
N ILE A 118 16.29 4.52 -4.88
CA ILE A 118 15.15 4.16 -4.03
C ILE A 118 14.21 3.10 -4.63
N THR A 119 14.40 2.76 -5.90
CA THR A 119 13.65 1.70 -6.61
C THR A 119 14.52 0.50 -6.98
N ASN A 120 15.82 0.54 -6.67
CA ASN A 120 16.74 -0.53 -6.98
C ASN A 120 17.06 -1.36 -5.75
N LEU A 121 16.59 -2.60 -5.70
CA LEU A 121 16.75 -3.50 -4.56
C LEU A 121 18.23 -3.76 -4.19
N ASN A 122 19.17 -3.59 -5.13
CA ASN A 122 20.61 -3.70 -4.84
C ASN A 122 21.12 -2.63 -3.85
N ASN A 123 20.37 -1.55 -3.67
CA ASN A 123 20.67 -0.51 -2.68
C ASN A 123 20.01 -0.76 -1.32
N TYR A 124 19.46 -1.95 -1.12
CA TYR A 124 18.81 -2.36 0.12
C TYR A 124 19.41 -3.65 0.66
N THR A 125 19.32 -3.81 1.95
CA THR A 125 19.55 -5.08 2.64
C THR A 125 18.21 -5.77 2.83
N VAL A 126 18.11 -7.04 2.42
CA VAL A 126 16.95 -7.89 2.67
C VAL A 126 17.32 -8.85 3.80
N THR A 127 16.71 -8.66 4.97
CA THR A 127 16.88 -9.55 6.12
C THR A 127 15.68 -10.49 6.20
N THR A 128 15.90 -11.79 6.04
CA THR A 128 14.84 -12.80 6.07
C THR A 128 14.81 -13.50 7.42
N TYR A 129 13.64 -13.50 8.05
CA TYR A 129 13.35 -14.26 9.29
C TYR A 129 12.62 -15.54 8.89
N PRO A 130 13.26 -16.72 9.01
CA PRO A 130 12.69 -17.96 8.51
C PRO A 130 11.57 -18.48 9.41
N ASN A 131 10.50 -19.01 8.80
CA ASN A 131 9.38 -19.68 9.47
C ASN A 131 8.81 -18.89 10.65
N CYS A 132 8.70 -17.58 10.51
CA CYS A 132 8.27 -16.70 11.60
C CYS A 132 6.87 -16.11 11.41
N PHE A 133 6.22 -16.33 10.26
CA PHE A 133 4.93 -15.74 9.97
C PHE A 133 3.85 -16.78 9.71
N LEU A 134 2.79 -16.71 10.51
CA LEU A 134 1.51 -17.38 10.29
C LEU A 134 0.46 -16.29 10.06
N GLY A 135 0.11 -16.05 8.80
CA GLY A 135 -0.84 -15.01 8.43
C GLY A 135 -2.28 -15.36 8.76
N SER A 136 -3.17 -14.43 8.45
CA SER A 136 -4.61 -14.50 8.80
C SER A 136 -5.31 -15.75 8.26
N GLN A 137 -4.95 -16.20 7.08
CA GLN A 137 -5.48 -17.41 6.47
C GLN A 137 -4.93 -18.66 7.15
N GLY A 138 -3.63 -18.68 7.43
CA GLY A 138 -2.96 -19.78 8.12
C GLY A 138 -3.46 -19.97 9.55
N LYS A 139 -3.73 -18.88 10.29
CA LYS A 139 -4.30 -18.92 11.65
C LYS A 139 -5.65 -19.63 11.72
N ARG A 140 -6.44 -19.58 10.64
CA ARG A 140 -7.77 -20.24 10.58
C ARG A 140 -7.68 -21.76 10.46
N VAL A 141 -6.61 -22.29 9.87
CA VAL A 141 -6.45 -23.73 9.57
C VAL A 141 -5.31 -24.39 10.36
N GLY A 142 -4.49 -23.57 11.02
CA GLY A 142 -3.38 -24.01 11.88
C GLY A 142 -2.11 -24.38 11.12
N THR A 143 -1.00 -24.36 11.85
CA THR A 143 0.36 -24.54 11.29
C THR A 143 0.59 -25.90 10.64
N VAL A 144 -0.07 -26.95 11.12
CA VAL A 144 0.09 -28.32 10.56
C VAL A 144 -0.40 -28.37 9.10
N TYR A 145 -1.45 -27.63 8.78
CA TYR A 145 -2.01 -27.59 7.43
C TYR A 145 -1.38 -26.49 6.57
N ALA A 146 -1.29 -25.27 7.13
CA ALA A 146 -0.82 -24.12 6.37
C ALA A 146 0.70 -24.08 6.20
N GLY A 147 1.47 -24.63 7.15
CA GLY A 147 2.89 -24.35 7.28
C GLY A 147 3.15 -22.94 7.79
N LEU A 148 4.33 -22.42 7.57
CA LEU A 148 4.75 -21.08 7.93
C LEU A 148 5.36 -20.37 6.73
N ASP A 149 5.29 -19.05 6.72
CA ASP A 149 6.03 -18.20 5.80
C ASP A 149 7.32 -17.69 6.45
N ASP A 150 8.31 -17.46 5.63
CA ASP A 150 9.42 -16.58 5.95
C ASP A 150 8.92 -15.13 5.86
N PHE A 151 9.55 -14.23 6.59
CA PHE A 151 9.22 -12.81 6.55
C PHE A 151 10.49 -11.99 6.29
N SER A 152 10.46 -11.13 5.27
CA SER A 152 11.58 -10.30 4.91
C SER A 152 11.38 -8.84 5.35
N VAL A 153 12.47 -8.24 5.80
CA VAL A 153 12.56 -6.80 6.11
C VAL A 153 13.55 -6.17 5.15
N ILE A 154 13.09 -5.17 4.41
CA ILE A 154 13.87 -4.49 3.36
C ILE A 154 14.24 -3.11 3.86
N THR A 155 15.55 -2.86 4.04
CA THR A 155 16.08 -1.61 4.60
C THR A 155 17.11 -0.99 3.66
N PRO A 156 17.07 0.35 3.45
CA PRO A 156 18.03 1.00 2.56
C PRO A 156 19.46 0.97 3.12
N ASN A 157 20.44 0.84 2.23
CA ASN A 157 21.88 0.89 2.57
C ASN A 157 22.44 2.33 2.53
N TYR A 158 21.58 3.32 2.43
CA TYR A 158 21.91 4.75 2.44
C TYR A 158 21.20 5.47 3.59
N ALA A 159 21.72 6.62 3.97
CA ALA A 159 21.16 7.42 5.03
C ALA A 159 19.78 8.00 4.63
N ALA A 160 18.87 8.01 5.56
CA ALA A 160 17.56 8.62 5.45
C ALA A 160 17.12 9.09 6.84
N ASP A 161 16.39 10.19 6.91
CA ASP A 161 15.98 10.81 8.16
C ASP A 161 14.52 11.26 8.05
N PHE A 162 13.69 10.79 9.00
CA PHE A 162 12.24 10.99 8.99
C PHE A 162 11.71 11.37 10.38
N THR A 163 10.52 11.96 10.38
CA THR A 163 9.61 11.99 11.53
C THR A 163 8.31 11.30 11.14
N LEU A 164 7.77 10.46 12.00
CA LEU A 164 6.46 9.83 11.85
C LEU A 164 5.61 10.13 13.07
N THR A 165 4.42 10.69 12.85
CA THR A 165 3.46 10.96 13.93
C THR A 165 2.12 10.29 13.64
N VAL A 166 1.50 9.73 14.70
CA VAL A 166 0.13 9.21 14.68
C VAL A 166 -0.62 9.90 15.82
N PRO A 167 -1.31 11.03 15.52
CA PRO A 167 -1.83 11.92 16.56
C PRO A 167 -2.81 11.26 17.53
N ASP A 168 -3.73 10.43 17.02
CA ASP A 168 -4.76 9.75 17.82
C ASP A 168 -4.19 8.62 18.70
N LYS A 169 -2.95 8.20 18.46
CA LYS A 169 -2.24 7.19 19.26
C LYS A 169 -1.13 7.77 20.13
N GLY A 170 -0.84 9.06 19.99
CA GLY A 170 0.29 9.69 20.67
C GLY A 170 1.64 9.10 20.28
N ILE A 171 1.75 8.58 19.04
CA ILE A 171 3.01 8.05 18.51
C ILE A 171 3.76 9.20 17.85
N ASP A 172 5.03 9.34 18.23
CA ASP A 172 5.98 10.28 17.65
C ASP A 172 7.35 9.59 17.60
N ARG A 173 7.85 9.37 16.38
CA ARG A 173 9.14 8.71 16.12
C ARG A 173 9.95 9.58 15.18
N SER A 174 11.25 9.73 15.45
CA SER A 174 12.17 10.49 14.60
C SER A 174 13.51 9.76 14.50
N GLY A 175 14.18 9.89 13.38
CA GLY A 175 15.48 9.30 13.11
C GLY A 175 15.56 8.62 11.75
N ASP A 176 16.41 7.59 11.66
CA ASP A 176 16.62 6.86 10.42
C ASP A 176 15.39 6.05 9.96
N TYR A 177 15.49 5.48 8.77
CA TYR A 177 14.44 4.68 8.15
C TYR A 177 13.92 3.57 9.08
N VAL A 178 14.84 2.83 9.74
CA VAL A 178 14.47 1.68 10.57
C VAL A 178 13.75 2.12 11.84
N ASN A 179 14.30 3.11 12.53
CA ASN A 179 13.77 3.57 13.83
C ASN A 179 12.48 4.41 13.67
N THR A 180 12.22 4.94 12.48
CA THR A 180 11.04 5.79 12.23
C THR A 180 9.94 5.06 11.49
N LEU A 181 10.25 4.45 10.34
CA LEU A 181 9.25 3.86 9.44
C LEU A 181 8.98 2.39 9.71
N LEU A 182 9.82 1.73 10.51
CA LEU A 182 9.62 0.34 10.90
C LEU A 182 9.41 0.23 12.42
N VAL A 183 8.96 -0.94 12.85
CA VAL A 183 8.83 -1.32 14.27
C VAL A 183 9.59 -2.63 14.45
N PRO A 184 10.93 -2.57 14.62
CA PRO A 184 11.80 -3.75 14.56
C PRO A 184 11.43 -4.87 15.53
N GLU A 185 10.92 -4.52 16.72
CA GLU A 185 10.47 -5.50 17.71
C GLU A 185 9.32 -6.38 17.24
N MET A 186 8.56 -5.96 16.23
CA MET A 186 7.49 -6.78 15.64
C MET A 186 8.02 -7.89 14.74
N PHE A 187 9.23 -7.75 14.20
CA PHE A 187 9.88 -8.78 13.38
C PHE A 187 10.54 -9.87 14.23
N GLU A 188 10.88 -9.56 15.46
CA GLU A 188 11.58 -10.47 16.37
C GLU A 188 10.64 -11.34 17.21
N LYS A 189 9.35 -11.04 17.21
CA LYS A 189 8.32 -11.77 17.96
C LYS A 189 8.14 -13.18 17.41
N LYS A 190 7.70 -14.11 18.29
CA LYS A 190 7.64 -15.53 17.98
C LYS A 190 6.32 -16.21 18.33
N ASP A 191 5.34 -15.48 18.84
CA ASP A 191 3.99 -16.04 19.01
C ASP A 191 3.25 -15.98 17.67
N LEU A 192 3.19 -17.12 17.00
CA LEU A 192 2.62 -17.24 15.65
C LEU A 192 1.15 -16.84 15.56
N TYR A 193 0.41 -16.95 16.66
CA TYR A 193 -1.05 -16.69 16.66
C TYR A 193 -1.40 -15.26 17.06
N THR A 194 -0.59 -14.61 17.88
CA THR A 194 -0.82 -13.23 18.34
C THR A 194 0.00 -12.19 17.60
N ASP A 195 1.22 -12.53 17.18
CA ASP A 195 2.11 -11.59 16.51
C ASP A 195 1.74 -11.39 15.04
N ASN A 196 2.03 -10.19 14.54
CA ASN A 196 1.83 -9.83 13.15
C ASN A 196 3.04 -9.03 12.63
N PRO A 197 4.10 -9.70 12.15
CA PRO A 197 5.28 -9.02 11.63
C PRO A 197 4.98 -8.11 10.42
N TYR A 198 3.92 -8.36 9.67
CA TYR A 198 3.52 -7.48 8.56
C TYR A 198 3.23 -6.04 9.06
N ALA A 199 2.64 -5.89 10.24
CA ALA A 199 2.42 -4.59 10.88
C ALA A 199 3.71 -3.91 11.36
N GLY A 200 4.85 -4.59 11.34
CA GLY A 200 6.15 -3.99 11.61
C GLY A 200 6.56 -2.94 10.57
N TYR A 201 5.97 -2.95 9.38
CA TYR A 201 6.03 -1.85 8.44
C TYR A 201 5.07 -0.75 8.90
N ILE A 202 5.57 0.45 9.14
CA ILE A 202 4.92 1.66 9.70
C ILE A 202 4.24 1.49 11.06
N GLY A 203 4.08 0.28 11.58
CA GLY A 203 3.42 -0.02 12.86
C GLY A 203 1.97 -0.45 12.75
N GLY A 204 1.43 -0.60 11.55
CA GLY A 204 0.08 -1.11 11.30
C GLY A 204 -0.88 -0.13 10.63
N ASP A 205 -2.19 -0.40 10.80
CA ASP A 205 -3.26 0.37 10.19
C ASP A 205 -3.69 1.52 11.11
N TYR A 206 -3.17 2.72 10.84
CA TYR A 206 -3.56 3.94 11.54
C TYR A 206 -4.57 4.73 10.71
N GLY A 207 -5.54 5.36 11.39
CA GLY A 207 -6.51 6.24 10.74
C GLY A 207 -5.83 7.40 10.02
N LEU A 208 -4.87 8.05 10.69
CA LEU A 208 -4.00 9.08 10.13
C LEU A 208 -2.56 8.85 10.60
N CYS A 209 -1.62 8.85 9.67
CA CYS A 209 -0.20 8.86 9.94
C CYS A 209 0.45 9.96 9.09
N HIS A 210 1.22 10.84 9.71
CA HIS A 210 1.96 11.90 9.05
C HIS A 210 3.46 11.60 9.07
N ILE A 211 4.10 11.65 7.90
CA ILE A 211 5.52 11.36 7.72
C ILE A 211 6.19 12.56 7.05
N VAL A 212 7.25 13.05 7.67
CA VAL A 212 8.10 14.12 7.12
C VAL A 212 9.45 13.52 6.77
N ASN A 213 9.88 13.74 5.54
CA ASN A 213 11.23 13.40 5.09
C ASN A 213 12.14 14.61 5.29
N HIS A 214 13.19 14.48 6.12
CA HIS A 214 14.13 15.58 6.41
C HIS A 214 15.24 15.72 5.36
N GLN A 215 15.29 14.80 4.39
CA GLN A 215 16.19 14.85 3.23
C GLN A 215 15.40 14.64 1.93
N PRO A 216 14.34 15.45 1.68
CA PRO A 216 13.43 15.18 0.60
C PRO A 216 14.10 15.41 -0.76
N PRO A 217 13.80 14.54 -1.75
CA PRO A 217 14.34 14.69 -3.11
C PRO A 217 13.61 15.77 -3.92
N ASN A 218 12.47 16.22 -3.46
CA ASN A 218 11.58 17.22 -4.04
C ASN A 218 10.70 17.84 -2.95
N ASP A 219 9.80 18.76 -3.30
CA ASP A 219 8.89 19.45 -2.40
C ASP A 219 7.46 18.87 -2.39
N LYS A 220 7.25 17.72 -3.01
CA LYS A 220 5.93 17.09 -3.14
C LYS A 220 5.35 16.67 -1.79
N ARG A 221 4.07 16.99 -1.63
CA ARG A 221 3.22 16.58 -0.51
C ARG A 221 2.18 15.59 -1.03
N VAL A 222 2.17 14.39 -0.47
CA VAL A 222 1.33 13.27 -0.93
C VAL A 222 0.33 12.92 0.16
N LEU A 223 -0.93 12.74 -0.24
CA LEU A 223 -1.94 12.06 0.55
C LEU A 223 -2.13 10.64 0.00
N LEU A 224 -1.77 9.63 0.76
CA LEU A 224 -2.00 8.21 0.44
C LEU A 224 -3.26 7.73 1.14
N VAL A 225 -4.32 7.50 0.38
CA VAL A 225 -5.53 6.81 0.86
C VAL A 225 -5.34 5.31 0.62
N ARG A 226 -5.41 4.53 1.69
CA ARG A 226 -4.86 3.18 1.64
C ARG A 226 -5.67 2.15 2.43
N ASP A 227 -5.45 0.89 2.10
CA ASP A 227 -5.74 -0.26 2.96
C ASP A 227 -4.44 -0.87 3.54
N SER A 228 -4.54 -2.04 4.16
CA SER A 228 -3.40 -2.70 4.81
C SER A 228 -2.28 -3.14 3.86
N PHE A 229 -2.55 -3.29 2.57
CA PHE A 229 -1.49 -3.58 1.58
C PHE A 229 -0.42 -2.49 1.56
N ALA A 230 -0.79 -1.24 1.82
CA ALA A 230 0.15 -0.13 1.85
C ALA A 230 1.12 -0.14 3.03
N CYS A 231 0.92 -0.95 4.07
CA CYS A 231 1.89 -1.00 5.17
C CYS A 231 3.31 -1.25 4.66
N ALA A 232 3.51 -2.28 3.84
CA ALA A 232 4.82 -2.58 3.25
C ALA A 232 5.24 -1.63 2.11
N PHE A 233 4.32 -0.83 1.56
CA PHE A 233 4.57 0.10 0.46
C PHE A 233 4.93 1.52 0.96
N THR A 234 4.31 1.96 2.03
CA THR A 234 4.43 3.33 2.57
C THR A 234 5.86 3.77 2.84
N PRO A 235 6.76 2.95 3.45
CA PRO A 235 8.13 3.37 3.70
C PRO A 235 8.93 3.68 2.43
N TYR A 236 8.60 3.05 1.32
CA TYR A 236 9.26 3.35 0.04
C TYR A 236 8.76 4.66 -0.55
N LEU A 237 7.44 4.89 -0.55
CA LEU A 237 6.85 6.14 -1.02
C LEU A 237 7.32 7.35 -0.20
N ALA A 238 7.49 7.20 1.11
CA ALA A 238 7.99 8.26 1.99
C ALA A 238 9.36 8.81 1.58
N GLN A 239 10.20 7.99 0.94
CA GLN A 239 11.51 8.42 0.43
C GLN A 239 11.40 9.29 -0.82
N ALA A 240 10.29 9.25 -1.54
CA ALA A 240 10.10 9.90 -2.82
C ALA A 240 9.46 11.30 -2.73
N CYS A 241 9.08 11.77 -1.54
CA CYS A 241 8.39 13.05 -1.34
C CYS A 241 8.86 13.76 -0.07
N ALA A 242 8.44 15.02 0.09
CA ALA A 242 8.76 15.81 1.28
C ALA A 242 7.87 15.44 2.46
N GLU A 243 6.57 15.33 2.22
CA GLU A 243 5.59 14.97 3.24
C GLU A 243 4.64 13.89 2.69
N LEU A 244 4.30 12.94 3.54
CA LEU A 244 3.37 11.87 3.23
C LEU A 244 2.37 11.71 4.38
N ASP A 245 1.11 12.03 4.09
CA ASP A 245 -0.01 11.65 4.95
C ASP A 245 -0.59 10.33 4.47
N THR A 246 -0.88 9.40 5.38
CA THR A 246 -1.61 8.18 5.03
C THR A 246 -2.93 8.13 5.78
N ILE A 247 -4.01 7.82 5.07
CA ILE A 247 -5.36 7.65 5.62
C ILE A 247 -5.85 6.24 5.39
N ASP A 248 -6.20 5.56 6.48
CA ASP A 248 -7.04 4.37 6.46
C ASP A 248 -8.48 4.78 6.81
N LYS A 249 -9.35 4.83 5.81
CA LYS A 249 -10.74 5.31 5.98
C LYS A 249 -11.56 4.50 6.98
N ARG A 250 -11.19 3.25 7.23
CA ARG A 250 -11.86 2.40 8.24
C ARG A 250 -11.72 2.96 9.66
N ALA A 251 -10.69 3.76 9.91
CA ALA A 251 -10.40 4.37 11.22
C ALA A 251 -10.27 5.89 11.18
N PHE A 252 -10.36 6.52 10.01
CA PHE A 252 -10.27 7.97 9.85
C PHE A 252 -11.68 8.59 9.83
N PRO A 253 -12.03 9.45 10.81
CA PRO A 253 -13.40 9.91 10.97
C PRO A 253 -13.81 11.03 10.00
N GLN A 254 -12.85 11.77 9.47
CA GLN A 254 -13.08 12.89 8.57
C GLN A 254 -13.29 12.40 7.12
N THR A 255 -13.94 13.18 6.27
CA THR A 255 -13.99 12.89 4.83
C THR A 255 -12.64 13.17 4.17
N ILE A 256 -12.32 12.42 3.12
CA ILE A 256 -11.10 12.65 2.33
C ILE A 256 -11.15 14.03 1.67
N ALA A 257 -12.33 14.42 1.15
CA ALA A 257 -12.53 15.72 0.54
C ALA A 257 -12.17 16.87 1.49
N SER A 258 -12.70 16.85 2.72
CA SER A 258 -12.40 17.85 3.74
C SER A 258 -10.90 17.89 4.09
N TYR A 259 -10.25 16.73 4.15
CA TYR A 259 -8.82 16.65 4.43
C TYR A 259 -7.97 17.21 3.27
N ILE A 260 -8.38 17.01 2.03
CA ILE A 260 -7.75 17.61 0.84
C ILE A 260 -7.87 19.14 0.89
N GLU A 261 -9.06 19.66 1.21
CA GLU A 261 -9.31 21.11 1.33
C GLU A 261 -8.43 21.76 2.43
N GLU A 262 -8.22 21.05 3.52
CA GLU A 262 -7.42 21.51 4.65
C GLU A 262 -5.92 21.46 4.34
N THR A 263 -5.41 20.35 3.80
CA THR A 263 -3.97 20.09 3.66
C THR A 263 -3.40 20.44 2.30
N LYS A 264 -4.23 20.50 1.26
CA LYS A 264 -3.86 20.82 -0.13
C LYS A 264 -2.62 20.05 -0.62
N PRO A 265 -2.69 18.72 -0.69
CA PRO A 265 -1.58 17.91 -1.19
C PRO A 265 -1.37 18.18 -2.70
N ASP A 266 -0.18 17.89 -3.22
CA ASP A 266 0.09 17.92 -4.66
C ASP A 266 -0.51 16.71 -5.37
N LEU A 267 -0.51 15.57 -4.67
CA LEU A 267 -1.02 14.29 -5.18
C LEU A 267 -1.86 13.58 -4.13
N VAL A 268 -3.04 13.13 -4.53
CA VAL A 268 -3.85 12.15 -3.80
C VAL A 268 -3.68 10.81 -4.48
N LEU A 269 -3.00 9.89 -3.81
CA LEU A 269 -2.73 8.53 -4.30
C LEU A 269 -3.62 7.55 -3.55
N PHE A 270 -4.47 6.83 -4.27
CA PHE A 270 -5.18 5.66 -3.73
C PHE A 270 -4.36 4.40 -3.98
N LEU A 271 -4.17 3.60 -2.94
CA LEU A 271 -3.61 2.25 -3.05
C LEU A 271 -4.55 1.28 -2.36
N TYR A 272 -5.45 0.72 -3.15
CA TYR A 272 -6.52 -0.16 -2.69
C TYR A 272 -6.52 -1.51 -3.41
N ASN A 273 -6.89 -2.54 -2.66
CA ASN A 273 -7.30 -3.79 -3.27
C ASN A 273 -8.82 -3.80 -3.54
N ALA A 274 -9.28 -4.80 -4.27
CA ALA A 274 -10.69 -4.89 -4.67
C ALA A 274 -11.66 -5.04 -3.49
N ALA A 275 -11.20 -5.45 -2.31
CA ALA A 275 -12.08 -5.62 -1.14
C ALA A 275 -12.63 -4.29 -0.62
N GLU A 276 -11.95 -3.17 -0.88
CA GLU A 276 -12.38 -1.83 -0.46
C GLU A 276 -13.46 -1.23 -1.38
N MET A 277 -13.61 -1.75 -2.60
CA MET A 277 -14.48 -1.16 -3.63
C MET A 277 -15.98 -1.19 -3.35
N PRO A 278 -16.55 -2.15 -2.58
CA PRO A 278 -17.98 -2.12 -2.27
C PRO A 278 -18.39 -1.05 -1.27
N ALA A 279 -17.44 -0.50 -0.52
CA ALA A 279 -17.68 0.45 0.55
C ALA A 279 -17.46 1.89 0.03
N ALA A 280 -18.52 2.57 -0.39
CA ALA A 280 -18.43 3.91 -0.96
C ALA A 280 -17.83 4.94 0.01
N GLU A 281 -17.99 4.73 1.32
CA GLU A 281 -17.37 5.52 2.38
C GLU A 281 -15.84 5.52 2.33
N ASN A 282 -15.21 4.51 1.75
CA ASN A 282 -13.76 4.44 1.56
C ASN A 282 -13.25 5.45 0.52
N PHE A 283 -14.17 6.07 -0.23
CA PHE A 283 -13.88 7.04 -1.28
C PHE A 283 -14.46 8.44 -1.00
N GLN A 284 -14.86 8.70 0.26
CA GLN A 284 -15.51 9.97 0.66
C GLN A 284 -14.71 10.76 1.69
#